data_d77918e742b2a9011f3e675f0655d4c1
#
_entry.id   d77918e742b2a9011f3e675f0655d4c1
#
_cell.length_a   1.000
_cell.length_b   1.000
_cell.length_c   1.000
_cell.angle_alpha   90.00
_cell.angle_beta   90.00
_cell.angle_gamma   90.00
#
_symmetry.space_group_name_H-M   'P 1'
#
loop_
_entity.id
_entity.type
_entity.pdbx_description
1 polymer ?
#
loop_
_entity_poly.entity_id
_entity_poly.type
_entity_poly.pdbx_seq_one_letter_code
_entity_poly.pdbx_strand_id
1 'polypeptide(L)'
;MNRYGLHGKLQVTAGNGPQLAQILLEASRLVSTAKGCRLYLVSQEDTSPDEVWVTEVWDSKEDHDNSLQVPGVKELISQAMPLLAGRPEKGQELTVLGGAGLSNL
;
A
#
# COMPACT_ATOMS: atom_id res chain seq x y z
N MET A 1 -17.87 -5.36 -13.16
CA MET A 1 -17.05 -4.14 -13.33
C MET A 1 -15.65 -4.38 -12.79
N ASN A 2 -14.65 -4.04 -13.57
CA ASN A 2 -13.27 -4.26 -13.18
C ASN A 2 -12.81 -3.19 -12.19
N ARG A 3 -11.90 -3.58 -11.29
CA ARG A 3 -11.32 -2.68 -10.32
C ARG A 3 -9.82 -2.53 -10.53
N TYR A 4 -9.24 -1.53 -9.91
CA TYR A 4 -7.81 -1.25 -9.98
C TYR A 4 -7.07 -1.97 -8.86
N GLY A 5 -6.05 -2.72 -9.21
CA GLY A 5 -5.17 -3.39 -8.26
C GLY A 5 -3.76 -2.85 -8.35
N LEU A 6 -3.11 -2.76 -7.21
CA LEU A 6 -1.71 -2.38 -7.12
C LEU A 6 -0.99 -3.35 -6.19
N HIS A 7 0.13 -3.91 -6.65
CA HIS A 7 0.91 -4.86 -5.86
C HIS A 7 2.39 -4.52 -6.01
N GLY A 8 3.03 -4.22 -4.90
CA GLY A 8 4.41 -3.78 -4.96
C GLY A 8 5.20 -4.06 -3.71
N LYS A 9 6.51 -3.99 -3.86
CA LYS A 9 7.47 -4.22 -2.80
C LYS A 9 8.21 -2.90 -2.52
N LEU A 10 8.40 -2.60 -1.24
CA LEU A 10 9.26 -1.52 -0.80
C LEU A 10 10.43 -2.12 -0.04
N GLN A 11 11.63 -1.79 -0.49
CA GLN A 11 12.86 -2.25 0.17
C GLN A 11 13.42 -1.11 1.00
N VAL A 12 13.78 -1.41 2.24
CA VAL A 12 14.33 -0.43 3.17
C VAL A 12 15.77 -0.75 3.52
N THR A 13 16.44 0.25 4.09
CA THR A 13 17.80 0.04 4.63
C THR A 13 17.74 -0.94 5.80
N ALA A 14 18.85 -1.64 6.02
CA ALA A 14 18.93 -2.75 6.97
C ALA A 14 18.38 -2.38 8.35
N GLY A 15 17.46 -3.21 8.85
CA GLY A 15 16.87 -3.04 10.17
C GLY A 15 15.64 -2.15 10.21
N ASN A 16 15.27 -1.49 9.12
CA ASN A 16 14.15 -0.53 9.10
C ASN A 16 12.84 -1.15 8.60
N GLY A 17 12.81 -2.45 8.30
CA GLY A 17 11.59 -3.13 7.86
C GLY A 17 10.44 -2.98 8.84
N PRO A 18 10.63 -3.30 10.12
CA PRO A 18 9.55 -3.16 11.11
C PRO A 18 9.01 -1.74 11.21
N GLN A 19 9.87 -0.73 11.13
CA GLN A 19 9.42 0.66 11.18
C GLN A 19 8.60 1.03 9.95
N LEU A 20 9.03 0.62 8.76
CA LEU A 20 8.24 0.87 7.54
C LEU A 20 6.90 0.15 7.63
N ALA A 21 6.89 -1.10 8.10
CA ALA A 21 5.64 -1.85 8.25
C ALA A 21 4.65 -1.10 9.15
N GLN A 22 5.10 -0.54 10.26
CA GLN A 22 4.23 0.23 11.16
C GLN A 22 3.68 1.47 10.47
N ILE A 23 4.49 2.18 9.70
CA ILE A 23 4.04 3.36 8.96
C ILE A 23 2.96 2.96 7.96
N LEU A 24 3.17 1.86 7.22
CA LEU A 24 2.20 1.41 6.22
C LEU A 24 0.91 0.89 6.86
N LEU A 25 1.00 0.24 8.01
CA LEU A 25 -0.19 -0.18 8.76
C LEU A 25 -1.00 1.02 9.22
N GLU A 26 -0.33 2.08 9.67
CA GLU A 26 -1.02 3.33 10.00
C GLU A 26 -1.68 3.94 8.77
N ALA A 27 -0.96 3.95 7.64
CA ALA A 27 -1.54 4.43 6.38
C ALA A 27 -2.77 3.62 5.99
N SER A 28 -2.75 2.30 6.20
CA SER A 28 -3.89 1.44 5.87
C SER A 28 -5.14 1.84 6.65
N ARG A 29 -4.97 2.23 7.91
CA ARG A 29 -6.11 2.68 8.72
C ARG A 29 -6.69 3.98 8.19
N LEU A 30 -5.82 4.92 7.78
CA LEU A 30 -6.26 6.19 7.25
C LEU A 30 -6.98 6.05 5.92
N VAL A 31 -6.41 5.26 5.00
CA VAL A 31 -7.00 5.12 3.66
C VAL A 31 -8.22 4.20 3.65
N SER A 32 -8.44 3.41 4.72
CA SER A 32 -9.61 2.53 4.78
C SER A 32 -10.93 3.28 4.68
N THR A 33 -10.93 4.57 5.02
CA THR A 33 -12.12 5.42 4.92
C THR A 33 -12.20 6.16 3.59
N ALA A 34 -11.18 6.05 2.73
CA ALA A 34 -11.15 6.75 1.46
C ALA A 34 -12.15 6.14 0.48
N LYS A 35 -12.69 7.00 -0.37
CA LYS A 35 -13.61 6.57 -1.42
C LYS A 35 -12.94 5.50 -2.29
N GLY A 36 -13.62 4.40 -2.49
CA GLY A 36 -13.20 3.35 -3.41
C GLY A 36 -12.16 2.38 -2.87
N CYS A 37 -11.71 2.55 -1.63
CA CYS A 37 -10.77 1.60 -1.02
C CYS A 37 -11.49 0.30 -0.71
N ARG A 38 -11.02 -0.81 -1.32
CA ARG A 38 -11.60 -2.13 -1.09
C ARG A 38 -10.66 -3.02 -0.29
N LEU A 39 -9.37 -2.86 -0.47
CA LEU A 39 -8.37 -3.66 0.20
C LEU A 39 -7.08 -2.87 0.30
N TYR A 40 -6.43 -2.96 1.43
CA TYR A 40 -5.07 -2.45 1.61
C TYR A 40 -4.37 -3.39 2.57
N LEU A 41 -3.48 -4.24 2.05
CA LEU A 41 -2.76 -5.23 2.84
C LEU A 41 -1.28 -4.88 2.90
N VAL A 42 -0.72 -5.02 4.09
CA VAL A 42 0.72 -4.90 4.33
C VAL A 42 1.22 -6.29 4.68
N SER A 43 2.21 -6.78 3.95
CA SER A 43 2.74 -8.12 4.12
C SER A 43 4.25 -8.09 4.19
N GLN A 44 4.82 -9.13 4.76
CA GLN A 44 6.26 -9.25 4.92
C GLN A 44 6.65 -10.71 4.77
N GLU A 45 7.75 -10.95 4.08
CA GLU A 45 8.31 -12.29 4.00
C GLU A 45 9.21 -12.50 5.21
N ASP A 46 9.00 -13.62 5.93
CA ASP A 46 9.74 -13.88 7.18
C ASP A 46 11.25 -13.88 7.00
N THR A 47 11.73 -14.34 5.85
CA THR A 47 13.17 -14.43 5.58
C THR A 47 13.75 -13.13 5.00
N SER A 48 12.92 -12.14 4.73
CA SER A 48 13.34 -10.86 4.14
C SER A 48 12.64 -9.71 4.85
N PRO A 49 12.96 -9.44 6.12
CA PRO A 49 12.22 -8.46 6.92
C PRO A 49 12.38 -7.01 6.44
N ASP A 50 13.38 -6.73 5.60
CA ASP A 50 13.57 -5.39 5.05
C ASP A 50 12.89 -5.20 3.71
N GLU A 51 12.05 -6.15 3.30
CA GLU A 51 11.16 -6.02 2.16
C GLU A 51 9.72 -6.07 2.66
N VAL A 52 8.97 -4.99 2.40
CA VAL A 52 7.58 -4.89 2.82
C VAL A 52 6.72 -4.79 1.57
N TRP A 53 5.67 -5.59 1.51
CA TRP A 53 4.78 -5.67 0.36
C TRP A 53 3.47 -4.96 0.66
N VAL A 54 2.94 -4.28 -0.33
CA VAL A 54 1.63 -3.64 -0.25
C VAL A 54 0.77 -4.17 -1.39
N THR A 55 -0.44 -4.59 -1.04
CA THR A 55 -1.43 -5.05 -2.01
C THR A 55 -2.69 -4.23 -1.81
N GLU A 56 -3.15 -3.58 -2.87
CA GLU A 56 -4.29 -2.66 -2.81
C GLU A 56 -5.31 -3.01 -3.88
N VAL A 57 -6.58 -2.84 -3.56
CA VAL A 57 -7.67 -2.90 -4.51
C VAL A 57 -8.55 -1.68 -4.32
N TRP A 58 -8.81 -0.97 -5.42
CA TRP A 58 -9.59 0.26 -5.44
C TRP A 58 -10.65 0.17 -6.53
N ASP A 59 -11.73 0.91 -6.38
CA ASP A 59 -12.75 0.98 -7.42
C ASP A 59 -12.20 1.54 -8.73
N SER A 60 -11.22 2.46 -8.63
CA SER A 60 -10.57 3.04 -9.79
C SER A 60 -9.17 3.53 -9.42
N LYS A 61 -8.33 3.74 -10.43
CA LYS A 61 -7.01 4.35 -10.24
C LYS A 61 -7.15 5.78 -9.70
N GLU A 62 -8.19 6.50 -10.14
CA GLU A 62 -8.45 7.84 -9.65
C GLU A 62 -8.69 7.85 -8.14
N ASP A 63 -9.48 6.90 -7.64
CA ASP A 63 -9.72 6.79 -6.19
C ASP A 63 -8.42 6.50 -5.44
N HIS A 64 -7.56 5.62 -5.99
CA HIS A 64 -6.25 5.36 -5.41
C HIS A 64 -5.43 6.65 -5.34
N ASP A 65 -5.35 7.39 -6.44
CA ASP A 65 -4.53 8.60 -6.48
C ASP A 65 -5.07 9.67 -5.54
N ASN A 66 -6.39 9.78 -5.41
CA ASN A 66 -7.03 10.73 -4.50
C ASN A 66 -6.82 10.38 -3.03
N SER A 67 -6.44 9.14 -2.72
CA SER A 67 -6.21 8.74 -1.33
C SER A 67 -5.09 9.53 -0.67
N LEU A 68 -4.19 10.11 -1.46
CA LEU A 68 -3.12 10.97 -0.94
C LEU A 68 -3.67 12.22 -0.26
N GLN A 69 -4.92 12.59 -0.53
CA GLN A 69 -5.56 13.75 0.10
C GLN A 69 -6.17 13.44 1.47
N VAL A 70 -6.23 12.15 1.86
CA VAL A 70 -6.71 11.79 3.19
C VAL A 70 -5.78 12.41 4.24
N PRO A 71 -6.34 13.14 5.24
CA PRO A 71 -5.49 13.78 6.26
C PRO A 71 -4.56 12.79 6.95
N GLY A 72 -3.28 13.15 7.03
CA GLY A 72 -2.25 12.33 7.66
C GLY A 72 -1.46 11.45 6.72
N VAL A 73 -1.97 11.17 5.51
CA VAL A 73 -1.29 10.25 4.58
C VAL A 73 0.04 10.83 4.10
N LYS A 74 0.07 12.11 3.74
CA LYS A 74 1.31 12.74 3.25
C LYS A 74 2.41 12.75 4.31
N GLU A 75 2.04 12.94 5.57
CA GLU A 75 2.98 12.92 6.67
C GLU A 75 3.60 11.54 6.85
N LEU A 76 2.80 10.48 6.70
CA LEU A 76 3.31 9.12 6.78
C LEU A 76 4.25 8.81 5.62
N ILE A 77 3.93 9.27 4.41
CA ILE A 77 4.81 9.11 3.27
C ILE A 77 6.14 9.80 3.54
N SER A 78 6.11 11.02 4.09
CA SER A 78 7.33 11.75 4.45
C SER A 78 8.18 11.00 5.45
N GLN A 79 7.56 10.26 6.39
CA GLN A 79 8.29 9.44 7.35
C GLN A 79 8.88 8.18 6.71
N ALA A 80 8.21 7.64 5.71
CA ALA A 80 8.65 6.42 5.04
C ALA A 80 9.82 6.64 4.11
N MET A 81 9.85 7.78 3.40
CA MET A 81 10.84 8.02 2.36
C MET A 81 12.29 7.86 2.81
N PRO A 82 12.71 8.40 3.99
CA PRO A 82 14.10 8.23 4.43
C PRO A 82 14.49 6.80 4.74
N LEU A 83 13.53 5.91 4.95
CA LEU A 83 13.81 4.52 5.28
C LEU A 83 14.09 3.67 4.05
N LEU A 84 13.73 4.14 2.86
CA LEU A 84 13.82 3.35 1.63
C LEU A 84 15.28 3.18 1.19
N ALA A 85 15.59 1.97 0.70
CA ALA A 85 16.89 1.66 0.12
C ALA A 85 16.84 2.02 -1.37
N GLY A 86 17.13 3.27 -1.69
CA GLY A 86 17.08 3.76 -3.05
C GLY A 86 15.69 4.27 -3.45
N ARG A 87 15.43 4.31 -4.74
CA ARG A 87 14.14 4.77 -5.25
C ARG A 87 13.06 3.72 -5.01
N PRO A 88 11.83 4.15 -4.67
CA PRO A 88 10.71 3.22 -4.61
C PRO A 88 10.53 2.52 -5.97
N GLU A 89 10.34 1.21 -5.94
CA GLU A 89 10.01 0.47 -7.14
C GLU A 89 8.57 0.79 -7.53
N LYS A 90 8.33 0.91 -8.84
CA LYS A 90 6.97 1.06 -9.31
C LYS A 90 6.25 -0.28 -9.12
N GLY A 91 5.11 -0.25 -8.45
CA GLY A 91 4.30 -1.44 -8.26
C GLY A 91 3.69 -1.94 -9.57
N GLN A 92 3.21 -3.17 -9.53
CA GLN A 92 2.46 -3.75 -10.63
C GLN A 92 1.03 -3.23 -10.58
N GLU A 93 0.59 -2.60 -11.68
CA GLU A 93 -0.80 -2.18 -11.84
C GLU A 93 -1.57 -3.33 -12.50
N LEU A 94 -2.64 -3.74 -11.85
CA LEU A 94 -3.42 -4.90 -12.27
C LEU A 94 -4.88 -4.51 -12.44
N THR A 95 -5.54 -5.15 -13.40
CA THR A 95 -6.99 -5.08 -13.49
C THR A 95 -7.56 -6.23 -12.67
N VAL A 96 -8.32 -5.91 -11.64
CA VAL A 96 -8.93 -6.91 -10.77
C VAL A 96 -10.22 -7.39 -11.42
N LEU A 97 -10.23 -8.66 -11.78
CA LEU A 97 -11.38 -9.27 -12.48
C LEU A 97 -12.45 -9.74 -11.51
N GLY A 98 -12.08 -10.07 -10.28
CA GLY A 98 -12.98 -10.59 -9.27
C GLY A 98 -12.22 -11.45 -8.30
N GLY A 99 -12.93 -12.27 -7.53
CA GLY A 99 -12.33 -13.18 -6.58
C GLY A 99 -13.19 -13.33 -5.35
N ALA A 100 -12.69 -14.11 -4.40
CA ALA A 100 -13.34 -14.30 -3.10
C ALA A 100 -12.61 -13.47 -2.04
N GLY A 101 -13.28 -13.18 -0.95
CA GLY A 101 -12.69 -12.49 0.19
C GLY A 101 -12.90 -10.98 0.23
N LEU A 102 -13.32 -10.37 -0.88
CA LEU A 102 -13.68 -8.96 -0.94
C LEU A 102 -15.19 -8.89 -1.14
N SER A 103 -15.91 -8.69 -0.05
CA SER A 103 -17.36 -8.88 -0.03
C SER A 103 -18.14 -7.93 -0.95
N ASN A 104 -17.54 -6.84 -1.37
CA ASN A 104 -18.21 -5.83 -2.21
C ASN A 104 -17.60 -5.71 -3.60
N LEU A 105 -16.89 -6.70 -4.03
CA LEU A 105 -16.32 -6.68 -5.38
C LEU A 105 -17.32 -7.12 -6.45
#